data_542c28758ff2c698dd98515665b3486a
#
_entry.id   542c28758ff2c698dd98515665b3486a
#
_cell.length_a   1.000
_cell.length_b   1.000
_cell.length_c   1.000
_cell.angle_alpha   90.00
_cell.angle_beta   90.00
_cell.angle_gamma   90.00
#
_symmetry.space_group_name_H-M   'P 1'
#
loop_
_entity.id
_entity.type
_entity.pdbx_description
1 polymer ?
#
loop_
_entity_poly.entity_id
_entity_poly.type
_entity_poly.pdbx_seq_one_letter_code
_entity_poly.pdbx_strand_id
1 'polypeptide(L)'
;EFAKQNGAQGLAWMKVTEKGLESNIAKFFSADLQKKIIEKAKATAGDLLLFAADKEKTVNDILSKIRIKLANELGLVKNDNFEFCFVTDFPMFDWNEEDEKWDFAHNPFTMPKEECLKYLETDPGKVISYQYDFVINGSELFSGSVRNNIPELQEKTFKVTGMSQQETREKFGFLLEAYKYGAPMHAGFGLGFDRLVAIMQGTNDIREVIAFPKNKSAENPMDGSPSEASEKQLAELHIKLDFVKETTNVAFNKIKDVLNKEKIEFEVLEHKPVFTSKEAAEVRGTELKQGCKALICKTEEGFIQAVVSGAKELDILKLQKLTLFKKIELADAKEVRKVTGCNIGSVPPFGNLFDLKVYFDKSVVENDVVAFNAGSHTRSIKMKAKDLV
;
A
#
# COMPACT_ATOMS: atom_id res chain seq x y z
N GLU A 1 1.19 -9.60 19.10
CA GLU A 1 0.01 -8.95 18.46
C GLU A 1 0.47 -7.88 17.47
N PHE A 2 1.18 -6.83 17.93
CA PHE A 2 1.63 -5.70 17.09
C PHE A 2 2.42 -6.13 15.84
N ALA A 3 3.35 -7.09 15.98
CA ALA A 3 4.10 -7.62 14.85
C ALA A 3 3.19 -8.27 13.79
N LYS A 4 2.18 -9.03 14.22
CA LYS A 4 1.21 -9.65 13.31
C LYS A 4 0.35 -8.63 12.58
N GLN A 5 -0.09 -7.57 13.26
CA GLN A 5 -0.83 -6.46 12.66
C GLN A 5 -0.01 -5.72 11.59
N ASN A 6 1.32 -5.82 11.66
CA ASN A 6 2.26 -5.24 10.70
C ASN A 6 2.85 -6.24 9.70
N GLY A 7 2.20 -7.39 9.49
CA GLY A 7 2.54 -8.34 8.44
C GLY A 7 3.48 -9.49 8.85
N ALA A 8 3.87 -9.58 10.14
CA ALA A 8 4.64 -10.73 10.61
C ALA A 8 3.76 -11.97 10.72
N GLN A 9 4.23 -13.11 10.29
CA GLN A 9 3.60 -14.41 10.60
C GLN A 9 3.72 -14.75 12.10
N GLY A 10 4.76 -14.25 12.76
CA GLY A 10 5.02 -14.40 14.17
C GLY A 10 6.24 -13.60 14.61
N LEU A 11 6.41 -13.46 15.92
CA LEU A 11 7.58 -12.84 16.52
C LEU A 11 8.12 -13.80 17.59
N ALA A 12 9.29 -14.32 17.38
CA ALA A 12 9.96 -15.14 18.39
C ALA A 12 10.64 -14.22 19.43
N TRP A 13 10.67 -14.68 20.66
CA TRP A 13 11.29 -13.92 21.76
C TRP A 13 12.11 -14.84 22.67
N MET A 14 13.14 -14.30 23.27
CA MET A 14 13.95 -14.96 24.31
C MET A 14 14.28 -13.95 25.40
N LYS A 15 14.01 -14.30 26.65
CA LYS A 15 14.42 -13.52 27.82
C LYS A 15 15.80 -13.98 28.25
N VAL A 16 16.71 -13.04 28.48
CA VAL A 16 18.02 -13.30 29.01
C VAL A 16 17.94 -13.37 30.54
N THR A 17 18.38 -14.45 31.13
CA THR A 17 18.42 -14.65 32.59
C THR A 17 19.84 -15.01 33.03
N GLU A 18 20.11 -14.97 34.31
CA GLU A 18 21.40 -15.41 34.86
C GLU A 18 21.73 -16.89 34.52
N LYS A 19 20.71 -17.71 34.25
CA LYS A 19 20.82 -19.12 33.91
C LYS A 19 20.90 -19.39 32.40
N GLY A 20 20.79 -18.36 31.54
CA GLY A 20 20.76 -18.48 30.07
C GLY A 20 19.50 -17.95 29.47
N LEU A 21 19.15 -18.43 28.28
CA LEU A 21 17.95 -17.98 27.55
C LEU A 21 16.70 -18.76 27.95
N GLU A 22 15.63 -18.03 28.25
CA GLU A 22 14.32 -18.54 28.63
C GLU A 22 13.28 -18.21 27.56
N SER A 23 12.73 -19.25 26.91
CA SER A 23 11.74 -19.12 25.86
C SER A 23 11.18 -20.49 25.45
N ASN A 24 10.03 -20.51 24.80
CA ASN A 24 9.45 -21.72 24.20
C ASN A 24 10.35 -22.35 23.14
N ILE A 25 11.19 -21.55 22.49
CA ILE A 25 12.10 -21.97 21.42
C ILE A 25 13.53 -22.18 21.91
N ALA A 26 13.90 -21.76 23.12
CA ALA A 26 15.26 -21.89 23.65
C ALA A 26 15.76 -23.35 23.66
N LYS A 27 14.85 -24.29 23.85
CA LYS A 27 15.15 -25.74 23.83
C LYS A 27 15.68 -26.25 22.49
N PHE A 28 15.49 -25.54 21.40
CA PHE A 28 16.00 -25.92 20.08
C PHE A 28 17.42 -25.43 19.82
N PHE A 29 18.03 -24.69 20.75
CA PHE A 29 19.38 -24.15 20.65
C PHE A 29 20.27 -24.78 21.68
N SER A 30 21.45 -25.27 21.26
CA SER A 30 22.46 -25.79 22.19
C SER A 30 22.95 -24.71 23.15
N ALA A 31 23.47 -25.10 24.30
CA ALA A 31 23.99 -24.16 25.30
C ALA A 31 25.08 -23.22 24.72
N ASP A 32 25.96 -23.74 23.86
CA ASP A 32 26.97 -22.94 23.18
C ASP A 32 26.38 -21.92 22.20
N LEU A 33 25.30 -22.29 21.48
CA LEU A 33 24.63 -21.38 20.57
C LEU A 33 23.90 -20.29 21.34
N GLN A 34 23.25 -20.64 22.46
CA GLN A 34 22.59 -19.64 23.34
C GLN A 34 23.59 -18.61 23.87
N LYS A 35 24.80 -19.06 24.31
CA LYS A 35 25.87 -18.13 24.71
C LYS A 35 26.31 -17.21 23.58
N LYS A 36 26.51 -17.74 22.37
CA LYS A 36 26.88 -16.94 21.20
C LYS A 36 25.80 -15.91 20.82
N ILE A 37 24.51 -16.24 20.98
CA ILE A 37 23.39 -15.31 20.77
C ILE A 37 23.49 -14.16 21.76
N ILE A 38 23.65 -14.44 23.06
CA ILE A 38 23.79 -13.45 24.13
C ILE A 38 24.97 -12.53 23.87
N GLU A 39 26.15 -13.11 23.57
CA GLU A 39 27.36 -12.37 23.28
C GLU A 39 27.23 -11.47 22.05
N LYS A 40 26.68 -12.00 20.94
CA LYS A 40 26.48 -11.22 19.71
C LYS A 40 25.47 -10.09 19.89
N ALA A 41 24.42 -10.31 20.67
CA ALA A 41 23.43 -9.31 21.02
C ALA A 41 23.93 -8.31 22.08
N LYS A 42 25.09 -8.59 22.73
CA LYS A 42 25.59 -7.84 23.89
C LYS A 42 24.54 -7.69 24.99
N ALA A 43 23.75 -8.76 25.17
CA ALA A 43 22.62 -8.75 26.06
C ALA A 43 23.02 -9.19 27.47
N THR A 44 22.32 -8.68 28.47
CA THR A 44 22.52 -8.94 29.90
C THR A 44 21.26 -9.52 30.53
N ALA A 45 21.39 -10.09 31.72
CA ALA A 45 20.25 -10.62 32.45
C ALA A 45 19.17 -9.52 32.64
N GLY A 46 17.94 -9.82 32.30
CA GLY A 46 16.82 -8.88 32.28
C GLY A 46 16.42 -8.43 30.87
N ASP A 47 17.28 -8.56 29.88
CA ASP A 47 17.00 -8.16 28.51
C ASP A 47 16.05 -9.14 27.80
N LEU A 48 15.30 -8.62 26.84
CA LEU A 48 14.41 -9.36 25.96
C LEU A 48 14.91 -9.28 24.53
N LEU A 49 15.23 -10.41 23.93
CA LEU A 49 15.61 -10.53 22.53
C LEU A 49 14.38 -10.87 21.69
N LEU A 50 14.16 -10.10 20.62
CA LEU A 50 13.07 -10.28 19.66
C LEU A 50 13.63 -10.69 18.30
N PHE A 51 13.01 -11.68 17.67
CA PHE A 51 13.47 -12.23 16.39
C PHE A 51 12.31 -12.27 15.39
N ALA A 52 12.58 -11.75 14.20
CA ALA A 52 11.71 -11.90 13.03
C ALA A 52 12.46 -12.72 11.96
N ALA A 53 11.75 -13.58 11.25
CA ALA A 53 12.28 -14.38 10.15
C ALA A 53 11.29 -14.37 9.00
N ASP A 54 11.68 -13.76 7.89
CA ASP A 54 10.93 -13.63 6.64
C ASP A 54 11.89 -13.12 5.55
N LYS A 55 11.36 -12.69 4.38
CA LYS A 55 12.14 -11.92 3.40
C LYS A 55 12.73 -10.67 4.06
N GLU A 56 13.94 -10.29 3.66
CA GLU A 56 14.69 -9.18 4.27
C GLU A 56 13.87 -7.89 4.43
N LYS A 57 13.18 -7.47 3.37
CA LYS A 57 12.33 -6.27 3.38
C LYS A 57 11.25 -6.35 4.47
N THR A 58 10.57 -7.49 4.60
CA THR A 58 9.54 -7.73 5.61
C THR A 58 10.12 -7.69 7.03
N VAL A 59 11.28 -8.34 7.24
CA VAL A 59 11.96 -8.35 8.54
C VAL A 59 12.36 -6.93 8.96
N ASN A 60 12.96 -6.17 8.05
CA ASN A 60 13.39 -4.80 8.31
C ASN A 60 12.22 -3.88 8.65
N ASP A 61 11.10 -3.97 7.91
CA ASP A 61 9.89 -3.18 8.18
C ASP A 61 9.29 -3.50 9.57
N ILE A 62 9.14 -4.78 9.89
CA ILE A 62 8.58 -5.22 11.17
C ILE A 62 9.45 -4.78 12.34
N LEU A 63 10.77 -5.05 12.28
CA LEU A 63 11.68 -4.72 13.37
C LEU A 63 11.84 -3.22 13.56
N SER A 64 11.81 -2.43 12.48
CA SER A 64 11.81 -0.96 12.53
C SER A 64 10.59 -0.44 13.30
N LYS A 65 9.39 -0.92 12.98
CA LYS A 65 8.15 -0.52 13.65
C LYS A 65 8.14 -0.93 15.14
N ILE A 66 8.63 -2.14 15.45
CA ILE A 66 8.76 -2.62 16.84
C ILE A 66 9.74 -1.74 17.62
N ARG A 67 10.89 -1.42 17.03
CA ARG A 67 11.89 -0.56 17.66
C ARG A 67 11.32 0.80 18.04
N ILE A 68 10.63 1.45 17.11
CA ILE A 68 10.00 2.78 17.34
C ILE A 68 8.94 2.68 18.44
N LYS A 69 8.06 1.67 18.36
CA LYS A 69 7.02 1.45 19.37
C LYS A 69 7.60 1.27 20.76
N LEU A 70 8.57 0.39 20.92
CA LEU A 70 9.22 0.13 22.20
C LEU A 70 9.98 1.34 22.73
N ALA A 71 10.67 2.08 21.86
CA ALA A 71 11.38 3.29 22.25
C ALA A 71 10.44 4.35 22.85
N ASN A 72 9.25 4.53 22.24
CA ASN A 72 8.23 5.43 22.76
C ASN A 72 7.61 4.94 24.08
N GLU A 73 7.24 3.65 24.16
CA GLU A 73 6.62 3.06 25.38
C GLU A 73 7.58 3.06 26.58
N LEU A 74 8.87 2.91 26.34
CA LEU A 74 9.90 2.93 27.38
C LEU A 74 10.42 4.33 27.69
N GLY A 75 9.88 5.39 27.05
CA GLY A 75 10.30 6.77 27.24
C GLY A 75 11.75 7.04 26.85
N LEU A 76 12.30 6.28 25.92
CA LEU A 76 13.69 6.42 25.43
C LEU A 76 13.84 7.57 24.44
N VAL A 77 12.75 7.99 23.82
CA VAL A 77 12.75 9.12 22.88
C VAL A 77 12.68 10.42 23.67
N LYS A 78 13.72 11.27 23.52
CA LYS A 78 13.79 12.59 24.12
C LYS A 78 13.39 13.63 23.08
N ASN A 79 12.38 14.43 23.37
CA ASN A 79 11.85 15.42 22.42
C ASN A 79 12.67 16.72 22.35
N ASP A 80 13.62 16.90 23.25
CA ASP A 80 14.46 18.11 23.38
C ASP A 80 15.83 17.99 22.67
N ASN A 81 16.15 16.80 22.14
CA ASN A 81 17.40 16.56 21.42
C ASN A 81 17.15 16.37 19.92
N PHE A 82 18.05 16.89 19.11
CA PHE A 82 18.11 16.60 17.68
C PHE A 82 19.23 15.59 17.43
N GLU A 83 18.83 14.37 17.06
CA GLU A 83 19.72 13.30 16.67
C GLU A 83 19.60 13.06 15.17
N PHE A 84 20.72 13.00 14.46
CA PHE A 84 20.72 12.89 13.01
C PHE A 84 21.73 11.88 12.49
N CYS A 85 21.44 11.35 11.32
CA CYS A 85 22.33 10.47 10.60
C CYS A 85 22.14 10.61 9.08
N PHE A 86 23.19 10.23 8.34
CA PHE A 86 23.06 9.96 6.90
C PHE A 86 22.78 8.49 6.69
N VAL A 87 21.84 8.20 5.80
CA VAL A 87 21.65 6.88 5.22
C VAL A 87 22.25 6.88 3.83
N THR A 88 23.10 5.92 3.53
CA THR A 88 23.84 5.82 2.25
C THR A 88 23.73 4.41 1.69
N ASP A 89 24.34 4.19 0.54
CA ASP A 89 24.45 2.87 -0.07
C ASP A 89 23.10 2.27 -0.50
N PHE A 90 22.25 3.14 -1.05
CA PHE A 90 20.96 2.71 -1.58
C PHE A 90 21.12 1.85 -2.83
N PRO A 91 20.26 0.82 -3.01
CA PRO A 91 20.15 0.12 -4.28
C PRO A 91 19.78 1.10 -5.39
N MET A 92 20.34 0.93 -6.58
CA MET A 92 20.02 1.77 -7.71
C MET A 92 18.71 1.34 -8.39
N PHE A 93 18.43 0.05 -8.38
CA PHE A 93 17.26 -0.55 -9.03
C PHE A 93 16.49 -1.42 -8.05
N ASP A 94 15.17 -1.43 -8.21
CA ASP A 94 14.22 -2.34 -7.56
C ASP A 94 13.51 -3.17 -8.62
N TRP A 95 13.29 -4.45 -8.34
CA TRP A 95 12.51 -5.32 -9.22
C TRP A 95 11.02 -5.05 -9.05
N ASN A 96 10.36 -4.66 -10.14
CA ASN A 96 8.92 -4.49 -10.20
C ASN A 96 8.27 -5.83 -10.58
N GLU A 97 7.64 -6.50 -9.60
CA GLU A 97 6.99 -7.80 -9.82
C GLU A 97 5.75 -7.70 -10.73
N GLU A 98 5.08 -6.54 -10.80
CA GLU A 98 3.89 -6.35 -11.64
C GLU A 98 4.23 -6.22 -13.12
N ASP A 99 5.25 -5.43 -13.41
CA ASP A 99 5.69 -5.14 -14.79
C ASP A 99 6.82 -6.09 -15.25
N GLU A 100 7.29 -6.98 -14.36
CA GLU A 100 8.38 -7.93 -14.61
C GLU A 100 9.65 -7.27 -15.16
N LYS A 101 10.00 -6.10 -14.60
CA LYS A 101 11.15 -5.29 -15.04
C LYS A 101 11.89 -4.65 -13.88
N TRP A 102 13.08 -4.16 -14.13
CA TRP A 102 13.80 -3.29 -13.21
C TRP A 102 13.29 -1.85 -13.34
N ASP A 103 12.97 -1.21 -12.23
CA ASP A 103 12.73 0.23 -12.13
C ASP A 103 13.82 0.90 -11.30
N PHE A 104 13.99 2.22 -11.45
CA PHE A 104 14.87 2.95 -10.56
C PHE A 104 14.27 2.97 -9.15
N ALA A 105 15.07 2.60 -8.15
CA ALA A 105 14.63 2.61 -6.76
C ALA A 105 14.31 4.02 -6.25
N HIS A 106 15.01 5.03 -6.75
CA HIS A 106 14.83 6.43 -6.39
C HIS A 106 14.93 7.35 -7.62
N ASN A 107 16.10 7.95 -7.85
CA ASN A 107 16.32 8.95 -8.89
C ASN A 107 17.09 8.34 -10.07
N PRO A 108 16.58 8.45 -11.30
CA PRO A 108 17.23 7.86 -12.48
C PRO A 108 18.57 8.50 -12.85
N PHE A 109 18.88 9.67 -12.29
CA PHE A 109 20.10 10.44 -12.60
C PHE A 109 21.20 10.28 -11.53
N THR A 110 21.05 9.31 -10.65
CA THR A 110 22.05 9.03 -9.60
C THR A 110 23.25 8.28 -10.19
N MET A 111 24.44 8.62 -9.73
CA MET A 111 25.68 7.93 -10.09
C MET A 111 25.73 6.56 -9.41
N PRO A 112 25.86 5.46 -10.14
CA PRO A 112 26.17 4.16 -9.55
C PRO A 112 27.61 4.15 -9.00
N LYS A 113 27.86 3.36 -7.96
CA LYS A 113 29.22 3.16 -7.43
C LYS A 113 30.09 2.41 -8.43
N GLU A 114 31.34 2.85 -8.56
CA GLU A 114 32.28 2.33 -9.57
C GLU A 114 32.48 0.80 -9.44
N GLU A 115 32.61 0.30 -8.23
CA GLU A 115 32.79 -1.12 -7.92
C GLU A 115 31.57 -1.98 -8.33
N CYS A 116 30.40 -1.37 -8.50
CA CYS A 116 29.15 -2.04 -8.90
C CYS A 116 28.88 -2.02 -10.40
N LEU A 117 29.62 -1.24 -11.21
CA LEU A 117 29.38 -1.08 -12.65
C LEU A 117 29.37 -2.41 -13.41
N LYS A 118 30.17 -3.38 -12.97
CA LYS A 118 30.22 -4.75 -13.55
C LYS A 118 28.89 -5.49 -13.45
N TYR A 119 27.99 -5.11 -12.53
CA TYR A 119 26.69 -5.75 -12.32
C TYR A 119 25.57 -5.07 -13.13
N LEU A 120 25.81 -3.90 -13.71
CA LEU A 120 24.78 -3.07 -14.30
C LEU A 120 23.91 -3.80 -15.35
N GLU A 121 24.54 -4.62 -16.20
CA GLU A 121 23.83 -5.39 -17.24
C GLU A 121 23.63 -6.87 -16.87
N THR A 122 24.27 -7.38 -15.81
CA THR A 122 24.25 -8.80 -15.46
C THR A 122 23.40 -9.10 -14.21
N ASP A 123 23.41 -8.22 -13.23
CA ASP A 123 22.69 -8.38 -11.96
C ASP A 123 22.36 -6.99 -11.35
N PRO A 124 21.40 -6.26 -11.96
CA PRO A 124 21.07 -4.89 -11.55
C PRO A 124 20.72 -4.74 -10.06
N GLY A 125 20.19 -5.79 -9.43
CA GLY A 125 19.86 -5.78 -8.00
C GLY A 125 21.08 -5.63 -7.08
N LYS A 126 22.31 -5.83 -7.59
CA LYS A 126 23.56 -5.61 -6.85
C LYS A 126 24.17 -4.21 -7.06
N VAL A 127 23.56 -3.37 -7.89
CA VAL A 127 24.09 -2.04 -8.15
C VAL A 127 23.71 -1.10 -7.02
N ILE A 128 24.71 -0.63 -6.31
CA ILE A 128 24.58 0.41 -5.27
C ILE A 128 24.89 1.80 -5.88
N SER A 129 24.15 2.79 -5.43
CA SER A 129 24.24 4.16 -5.93
C SER A 129 24.78 5.14 -4.88
N TYR A 130 25.20 6.33 -5.33
CA TYR A 130 25.55 7.47 -4.47
C TYR A 130 24.30 8.29 -4.11
N GLN A 131 23.20 7.60 -3.78
CA GLN A 131 22.03 8.18 -3.15
C GLN A 131 22.30 8.35 -1.65
N TYR A 132 21.78 9.41 -1.06
CA TYR A 132 21.86 9.65 0.38
C TYR A 132 20.62 10.36 0.90
N ASP A 133 20.20 9.99 2.10
CA ASP A 133 19.16 10.66 2.85
C ASP A 133 19.73 11.20 4.16
N PHE A 134 19.27 12.36 4.57
CA PHE A 134 19.56 12.93 5.87
C PHE A 134 18.34 12.83 6.77
N VAL A 135 18.49 12.16 7.88
CA VAL A 135 17.43 11.82 8.81
C VAL A 135 17.63 12.53 10.14
N ILE A 136 16.59 13.18 10.64
CA ILE A 136 16.56 13.79 11.98
C ILE A 136 15.44 13.13 12.78
N ASN A 137 15.76 12.62 13.97
CA ASN A 137 14.81 12.01 14.90
C ASN A 137 13.90 10.95 14.23
N GLY A 138 14.47 10.17 13.28
CA GLY A 138 13.73 9.16 12.53
C GLY A 138 12.90 9.68 11.36
N SER A 139 12.92 10.99 11.08
CA SER A 139 12.30 11.63 9.91
C SER A 139 13.33 12.00 8.86
N GLU A 140 13.13 11.53 7.64
CA GLU A 140 13.92 12.00 6.48
C GLU A 140 13.64 13.48 6.25
N LEU A 141 14.67 14.31 6.40
CA LEU A 141 14.56 15.76 6.19
C LEU A 141 14.86 16.14 4.75
N PHE A 142 15.90 15.56 4.19
CA PHE A 142 16.21 15.71 2.78
C PHE A 142 16.77 14.43 2.17
N SER A 143 16.58 14.29 0.87
CA SER A 143 17.11 13.22 0.04
C SER A 143 17.88 13.82 -1.14
N GLY A 144 18.96 13.18 -1.53
CA GLY A 144 19.81 13.65 -2.61
C GLY A 144 20.72 12.59 -3.20
N SER A 145 21.49 12.99 -4.19
CA SER A 145 22.45 12.09 -4.83
C SER A 145 23.59 12.83 -5.50
N VAL A 146 24.72 12.14 -5.67
CA VAL A 146 25.72 12.50 -6.68
C VAL A 146 25.12 12.15 -8.05
N ARG A 147 25.20 13.10 -8.98
CA ARG A 147 24.59 12.95 -10.31
C ARG A 147 25.49 12.20 -11.27
N ASN A 148 24.88 11.34 -12.07
CA ASN A 148 25.55 10.69 -13.19
C ASN A 148 25.71 11.70 -14.33
N ASN A 149 26.92 12.25 -14.44
CA ASN A 149 27.27 13.25 -15.45
C ASN A 149 27.99 12.64 -16.66
N ILE A 150 27.99 11.31 -16.80
CA ILE A 150 28.61 10.56 -17.89
C ILE A 150 27.52 10.07 -18.83
N PRO A 151 27.38 10.64 -20.06
CA PRO A 151 26.29 10.31 -20.99
C PRO A 151 26.16 8.82 -21.28
N GLU A 152 27.27 8.16 -21.58
CA GLU A 152 27.28 6.73 -21.94
C GLU A 152 26.86 5.85 -20.76
N LEU A 153 27.20 6.21 -19.53
CA LEU A 153 26.78 5.51 -18.34
C LEU A 153 25.30 5.75 -18.05
N GLN A 154 24.82 6.98 -18.27
CA GLN A 154 23.41 7.31 -18.12
C GLN A 154 22.52 6.56 -19.11
N GLU A 155 22.96 6.44 -20.38
CA GLU A 155 22.23 5.62 -21.36
C GLU A 155 22.16 4.15 -20.96
N LYS A 156 23.25 3.60 -20.40
CA LYS A 156 23.26 2.22 -19.88
C LYS A 156 22.29 2.04 -18.71
N THR A 157 22.22 2.99 -17.78
CA THR A 157 21.29 2.88 -16.66
C THR A 157 19.83 2.93 -17.12
N PHE A 158 19.47 3.77 -18.10
CA PHE A 158 18.15 3.79 -18.69
C PHE A 158 17.81 2.46 -19.40
N LYS A 159 18.75 1.87 -20.09
CA LYS A 159 18.57 0.57 -20.78
C LYS A 159 18.20 -0.55 -19.79
N VAL A 160 18.75 -0.54 -18.58
CA VAL A 160 18.41 -1.54 -17.53
C VAL A 160 16.92 -1.54 -17.20
N THR A 161 16.27 -0.37 -17.21
CA THR A 161 14.82 -0.25 -16.95
C THR A 161 13.95 -0.53 -18.19
N GLY A 162 14.55 -1.00 -19.27
CA GLY A 162 13.83 -1.30 -20.53
C GLY A 162 13.55 -0.10 -21.41
N MET A 163 14.06 1.09 -21.08
CA MET A 163 13.87 2.29 -21.90
C MET A 163 14.64 2.16 -23.23
N SER A 164 13.93 2.34 -24.35
CA SER A 164 14.55 2.31 -25.68
C SER A 164 15.43 3.54 -25.94
N GLN A 165 16.37 3.43 -26.90
CA GLN A 165 17.18 4.58 -27.29
C GLN A 165 16.33 5.74 -27.81
N GLN A 166 15.25 5.45 -28.54
CA GLN A 166 14.35 6.49 -29.05
C GLN A 166 13.68 7.21 -27.90
N GLU A 167 13.11 6.48 -26.97
CA GLU A 167 12.46 7.03 -25.78
C GLU A 167 13.44 7.83 -24.90
N THR A 168 14.66 7.33 -24.72
CA THR A 168 15.74 8.04 -24.02
C THR A 168 16.05 9.38 -24.68
N ARG A 169 16.14 9.42 -26.01
CA ARG A 169 16.38 10.68 -26.75
C ARG A 169 15.21 11.64 -26.67
N GLU A 170 13.99 11.16 -26.77
CA GLU A 170 12.78 11.98 -26.68
C GLU A 170 12.61 12.63 -25.31
N LYS A 171 12.85 11.86 -24.24
CA LYS A 171 12.65 12.33 -22.85
C LYS A 171 13.86 13.08 -22.27
N PHE A 172 15.07 12.60 -22.53
CA PHE A 172 16.29 13.04 -21.87
C PHE A 172 17.42 13.44 -22.82
N GLY A 173 17.16 13.48 -24.14
CA GLY A 173 18.18 13.81 -25.13
C GLY A 173 18.85 15.15 -24.88
N PHE A 174 18.09 16.15 -24.45
CA PHE A 174 18.64 17.48 -24.09
C PHE A 174 19.68 17.42 -22.96
N LEU A 175 19.45 16.56 -21.95
CA LEU A 175 20.35 16.41 -20.81
C LEU A 175 21.63 15.67 -21.23
N LEU A 176 21.47 14.55 -21.95
CA LEU A 176 22.59 13.77 -22.46
C LEU A 176 23.48 14.60 -23.41
N GLU A 177 22.86 15.42 -24.25
CA GLU A 177 23.60 16.31 -25.14
C GLU A 177 24.36 17.39 -24.34
N ALA A 178 23.73 17.99 -23.35
CA ALA A 178 24.39 18.96 -22.47
C ALA A 178 25.62 18.36 -21.75
N TYR A 179 25.54 17.14 -21.30
CA TYR A 179 26.66 16.46 -20.62
C TYR A 179 27.87 16.21 -21.54
N LYS A 180 27.68 16.09 -22.84
CA LYS A 180 28.79 15.94 -23.80
C LYS A 180 29.72 17.16 -23.85
N TYR A 181 29.23 18.31 -23.38
CA TYR A 181 30.05 19.53 -23.29
C TYR A 181 30.91 19.61 -22.00
N GLY A 182 30.95 18.53 -21.22
CA GLY A 182 31.82 18.42 -20.04
C GLY A 182 31.17 18.88 -18.75
N ALA A 183 30.02 18.28 -18.40
CA ALA A 183 29.38 18.54 -17.12
C ALA A 183 30.32 18.17 -15.95
N PRO A 184 30.53 19.04 -14.96
CA PRO A 184 31.31 18.69 -13.78
C PRO A 184 30.60 17.67 -12.91
N MET A 185 31.36 16.98 -12.07
CA MET A 185 30.75 16.18 -11.00
C MET A 185 29.97 17.11 -10.09
N HIS A 186 28.70 16.78 -9.85
CA HIS A 186 27.81 17.59 -9.03
C HIS A 186 26.89 16.70 -8.20
N ALA A 187 26.43 17.24 -7.10
CA ALA A 187 25.49 16.62 -6.19
C ALA A 187 24.51 17.67 -5.66
N GLY A 188 23.40 17.21 -5.13
CA GLY A 188 22.42 18.08 -4.53
C GLY A 188 21.33 17.28 -3.81
N PHE A 189 20.45 18.02 -3.15
CA PHE A 189 19.35 17.43 -2.40
C PHE A 189 18.09 18.29 -2.47
N GLY A 190 16.93 17.66 -2.24
CA GLY A 190 15.66 18.32 -2.02
C GLY A 190 15.31 18.29 -0.54
N LEU A 191 15.24 19.46 0.08
CA LEU A 191 14.93 19.60 1.50
C LEU A 191 13.41 19.83 1.70
N GLY A 192 12.80 19.00 2.56
CA GLY A 192 11.42 19.19 2.99
C GLY A 192 11.30 20.33 3.98
N PHE A 193 11.06 21.56 3.49
CA PHE A 193 11.01 22.76 4.34
C PHE A 193 9.91 22.66 5.41
N ASP A 194 8.71 22.24 5.03
CA ASP A 194 7.61 22.06 5.99
C ASP A 194 7.95 21.01 7.07
N ARG A 195 8.69 19.97 6.67
CA ARG A 195 9.17 18.95 7.63
C ARG A 195 10.20 19.54 8.59
N LEU A 196 11.10 20.38 8.12
CA LEU A 196 12.03 21.10 8.98
C LEU A 196 11.30 21.96 10.01
N VAL A 197 10.30 22.73 9.56
CA VAL A 197 9.49 23.56 10.46
C VAL A 197 8.72 22.69 11.48
N ALA A 198 8.13 21.58 11.05
CA ALA A 198 7.45 20.64 11.95
C ALA A 198 8.38 20.09 13.03
N ILE A 199 9.59 19.64 12.64
CA ILE A 199 10.61 19.16 13.57
C ILE A 199 11.01 20.25 14.57
N MET A 200 11.20 21.49 14.13
CA MET A 200 11.54 22.63 15.00
C MET A 200 10.40 22.99 15.97
N GLN A 201 9.15 22.76 15.59
CA GLN A 201 7.97 22.92 16.44
C GLN A 201 7.69 21.72 17.36
N GLY A 202 8.46 20.64 17.23
CA GLY A 202 8.26 19.42 18.01
C GLY A 202 7.04 18.59 17.62
N THR A 203 6.52 18.77 16.40
CA THR A 203 5.42 17.97 15.85
C THR A 203 5.91 17.03 14.75
N ASN A 204 5.23 15.89 14.59
CA ASN A 204 5.47 14.93 13.50
C ASN A 204 4.46 15.08 12.34
N ASP A 205 3.53 16.02 12.44
CA ASP A 205 2.49 16.24 11.44
C ASP A 205 2.71 17.57 10.74
N ILE A 206 3.14 17.53 9.47
CA ILE A 206 3.36 18.73 8.66
C ILE A 206 2.09 19.57 8.45
N ARG A 207 0.91 18.97 8.64
CA ARG A 207 -0.38 19.70 8.53
C ARG A 207 -0.54 20.77 9.60
N GLU A 208 0.19 20.66 10.72
CA GLU A 208 0.17 21.67 11.78
C GLU A 208 0.99 22.92 11.43
N VAL A 209 1.87 22.84 10.43
CA VAL A 209 2.77 23.94 10.02
C VAL A 209 2.50 24.45 8.61
N ILE A 210 1.55 23.84 7.89
CA ILE A 210 1.12 24.28 6.56
C ILE A 210 -0.21 25.00 6.66
N ALA A 211 -0.29 26.21 6.08
CA ALA A 211 -1.56 26.89 5.93
C ALA A 211 -2.45 26.13 4.93
N PHE A 212 -3.70 25.87 5.32
CA PHE A 212 -4.69 25.14 4.50
C PHE A 212 -4.23 23.77 4.03
N PRO A 213 -3.86 22.84 4.95
CA PRO A 213 -3.35 21.53 4.57
C PRO A 213 -4.45 20.67 3.95
N LYS A 214 -4.04 19.79 3.03
CA LYS A 214 -4.93 18.78 2.47
C LYS A 214 -5.14 17.62 3.47
N ASN A 215 -6.33 17.04 3.41
CA ASN A 215 -6.66 15.82 4.15
C ASN A 215 -6.03 14.57 3.50
N LYS A 216 -6.28 13.39 4.09
CA LYS A 216 -5.77 12.11 3.55
C LYS A 216 -6.32 11.74 2.16
N SER A 217 -7.47 12.32 1.78
CA SER A 217 -8.07 12.14 0.45
C SER A 217 -7.54 13.17 -0.57
N ALA A 218 -6.49 13.93 -0.23
CA ALA A 218 -5.94 15.01 -1.03
C ALA A 218 -6.91 16.19 -1.30
N GLU A 219 -7.96 16.32 -0.48
CA GLU A 219 -8.90 17.41 -0.53
C GLU A 219 -8.45 18.55 0.37
N ASN A 220 -8.70 19.79 -0.05
CA ASN A 220 -8.52 20.95 0.79
C ASN A 220 -9.86 21.30 1.49
N PRO A 221 -9.97 21.10 2.82
CA PRO A 221 -11.22 21.38 3.52
C PRO A 221 -11.66 22.86 3.48
N MET A 222 -10.74 23.77 3.16
CA MET A 222 -11.02 25.21 3.14
C MET A 222 -11.80 25.64 1.91
N ASP A 223 -11.46 25.11 0.73
CA ASP A 223 -12.06 25.51 -0.54
C ASP A 223 -12.73 24.36 -1.31
N GLY A 224 -12.66 23.13 -0.75
CA GLY A 224 -13.23 21.93 -1.34
C GLY A 224 -12.51 21.41 -2.58
N SER A 225 -11.31 21.92 -2.89
CA SER A 225 -10.52 21.41 -4.02
C SER A 225 -9.95 20.00 -3.75
N PRO A 226 -9.78 19.14 -4.77
CA PRO A 226 -9.97 19.41 -6.20
C PRO A 226 -11.46 19.50 -6.60
N SER A 227 -11.78 20.34 -7.59
CA SER A 227 -13.11 20.45 -8.18
C SER A 227 -13.13 19.94 -9.61
N GLU A 228 -14.31 19.66 -10.11
CA GLU A 228 -14.49 19.24 -11.51
C GLU A 228 -14.10 20.35 -12.48
N ALA A 229 -13.42 19.99 -13.57
CA ALA A 229 -13.17 20.90 -14.68
C ALA A 229 -14.45 21.10 -15.49
N SER A 230 -14.75 22.34 -15.88
CA SER A 230 -15.91 22.62 -16.74
C SER A 230 -15.67 22.11 -18.17
N GLU A 231 -16.74 21.77 -18.87
CA GLU A 231 -16.67 21.35 -20.28
C GLU A 231 -15.96 22.40 -21.17
N LYS A 232 -16.13 23.68 -20.87
CA LYS A 232 -15.43 24.76 -21.57
C LYS A 232 -13.92 24.69 -21.39
N GLN A 233 -13.44 24.46 -20.18
CA GLN A 233 -12.02 24.31 -19.90
C GLN A 233 -11.42 23.08 -20.59
N LEU A 234 -12.17 21.99 -20.62
CA LEU A 234 -11.74 20.76 -21.32
C LEU A 234 -11.68 21.00 -22.84
N ALA A 235 -12.69 21.67 -23.40
CA ALA A 235 -12.74 21.99 -24.82
C ALA A 235 -11.61 22.95 -25.27
N GLU A 236 -11.28 23.95 -24.46
CA GLU A 236 -10.16 24.87 -24.70
C GLU A 236 -8.79 24.14 -24.76
N LEU A 237 -8.65 23.07 -24.00
CA LEU A 237 -7.43 22.24 -23.97
C LEU A 237 -7.48 21.06 -24.96
N HIS A 238 -8.54 20.94 -25.75
CA HIS A 238 -8.80 19.79 -26.63
C HIS A 238 -8.78 18.44 -25.89
N ILE A 239 -9.15 18.42 -24.60
CA ILE A 239 -9.25 17.23 -23.78
C ILE A 239 -10.68 16.69 -23.86
N LYS A 240 -10.80 15.43 -24.22
CA LYS A 240 -12.03 14.68 -24.13
C LYS A 240 -11.91 13.68 -23.01
N LEU A 241 -12.83 13.73 -22.04
CA LEU A 241 -12.91 12.70 -21.02
C LEU A 241 -13.43 11.42 -21.68
N ASP A 242 -12.55 10.45 -21.82
CA ASP A 242 -12.95 9.09 -22.14
C ASP A 242 -13.24 8.38 -20.81
N PHE A 243 -14.43 8.64 -20.30
CA PHE A 243 -14.95 7.73 -19.29
C PHE A 243 -15.08 6.39 -20.01
N VAL A 244 -14.18 5.47 -19.71
CA VAL A 244 -14.47 4.06 -19.94
C VAL A 244 -15.86 3.88 -19.35
N LYS A 245 -16.89 3.79 -20.22
CA LYS A 245 -18.24 3.47 -19.75
C LYS A 245 -18.03 2.24 -18.91
N GLU A 246 -18.11 2.44 -17.59
CA GLU A 246 -17.99 1.32 -16.68
C GLU A 246 -18.89 0.26 -17.29
N THR A 247 -18.45 -0.97 -17.32
CA THR A 247 -19.28 -2.13 -17.66
C THR A 247 -20.44 -2.29 -16.67
N THR A 248 -20.78 -1.20 -16.00
CA THR A 248 -21.81 -0.95 -14.99
C THR A 248 -23.17 -1.39 -15.42
N ASN A 249 -23.51 -1.29 -16.73
CA ASN A 249 -24.76 -1.79 -17.22
C ASN A 249 -24.80 -3.32 -17.34
N VAL A 250 -23.66 -3.99 -17.52
CA VAL A 250 -23.65 -5.46 -17.67
C VAL A 250 -23.95 -6.15 -16.34
N ALA A 251 -23.25 -5.80 -15.26
CA ALA A 251 -23.52 -6.37 -13.94
C ALA A 251 -24.94 -6.00 -13.45
N PHE A 252 -25.34 -4.74 -13.58
CA PHE A 252 -26.67 -4.27 -13.20
C PHE A 252 -27.78 -5.00 -13.97
N ASN A 253 -27.66 -5.11 -15.29
CA ASN A 253 -28.66 -5.80 -16.10
C ASN A 253 -28.76 -7.29 -15.74
N LYS A 254 -27.63 -7.96 -15.55
CA LYS A 254 -27.61 -9.35 -15.08
C LYS A 254 -28.32 -9.53 -13.73
N ILE A 255 -28.06 -8.61 -12.76
CA ILE A 255 -28.75 -8.63 -11.47
C ILE A 255 -30.25 -8.45 -11.66
N LYS A 256 -30.64 -7.45 -12.44
CA LYS A 256 -32.05 -7.15 -12.72
C LYS A 256 -32.76 -8.34 -13.38
N ASP A 257 -32.09 -9.01 -14.33
CA ASP A 257 -32.65 -10.18 -15.02
C ASP A 257 -32.84 -11.34 -14.03
N VAL A 258 -31.88 -11.59 -13.14
CA VAL A 258 -32.01 -12.62 -12.09
C VAL A 258 -33.16 -12.29 -11.13
N LEU A 259 -33.23 -11.07 -10.60
CA LEU A 259 -34.26 -10.67 -9.66
C LEU A 259 -35.66 -10.72 -10.28
N ASN A 260 -35.82 -10.29 -11.54
CA ASN A 260 -37.08 -10.34 -12.28
C ASN A 260 -37.50 -11.79 -12.56
N LYS A 261 -36.55 -12.65 -12.95
CA LYS A 261 -36.81 -14.09 -13.21
C LYS A 261 -37.33 -14.79 -11.96
N GLU A 262 -36.74 -14.51 -10.83
CA GLU A 262 -37.12 -15.09 -9.53
C GLU A 262 -38.30 -14.32 -8.89
N LYS A 263 -38.85 -13.30 -9.56
CA LYS A 263 -39.99 -12.46 -9.10
C LYS A 263 -39.75 -11.81 -7.74
N ILE A 264 -38.50 -11.41 -7.51
CA ILE A 264 -38.08 -10.72 -6.29
C ILE A 264 -38.35 -9.22 -6.43
N GLU A 265 -38.97 -8.63 -5.42
CA GLU A 265 -39.20 -7.18 -5.34
C GLU A 265 -37.93 -6.45 -4.96
N PHE A 266 -37.57 -5.42 -5.71
CA PHE A 266 -36.41 -4.56 -5.45
C PHE A 266 -36.65 -3.12 -5.89
N GLU A 267 -35.94 -2.21 -5.26
CA GLU A 267 -35.91 -0.79 -5.58
C GLU A 267 -34.54 -0.42 -6.15
N VAL A 268 -34.51 0.33 -7.25
CA VAL A 268 -33.29 0.87 -7.84
C VAL A 268 -33.12 2.32 -7.38
N LEU A 269 -31.97 2.64 -6.80
CA LEU A 269 -31.63 3.97 -6.32
C LEU A 269 -30.47 4.53 -7.16
N GLU A 270 -30.70 5.66 -7.82
CA GLU A 270 -29.64 6.45 -8.47
C GLU A 270 -29.21 7.58 -7.53
N HIS A 271 -27.90 7.75 -7.36
CA HIS A 271 -27.36 8.70 -6.39
C HIS A 271 -25.98 9.21 -6.82
N LYS A 272 -25.45 10.21 -6.12
CA LYS A 272 -24.05 10.66 -6.26
C LYS A 272 -23.07 9.49 -6.02
N PRO A 273 -21.88 9.52 -6.61
CA PRO A 273 -20.88 8.50 -6.37
C PRO A 273 -20.61 8.33 -4.86
N VAL A 274 -20.57 7.08 -4.40
CA VAL A 274 -20.29 6.74 -3.00
C VAL A 274 -19.12 5.74 -2.93
N PHE A 275 -18.19 6.02 -2.04
CA PHE A 275 -16.96 5.23 -1.89
C PHE A 275 -16.83 4.60 -0.50
N THR A 276 -17.60 5.06 0.47
CA THR A 276 -17.64 4.51 1.83
C THR A 276 -19.02 3.97 2.18
N SER A 277 -19.07 3.00 3.10
CA SER A 277 -20.34 2.45 3.59
C SER A 277 -21.21 3.51 4.27
N LYS A 278 -20.62 4.53 4.88
CA LYS A 278 -21.32 5.63 5.54
C LYS A 278 -22.01 6.54 4.52
N GLU A 279 -21.28 7.01 3.50
CA GLU A 279 -21.85 7.77 2.39
C GLU A 279 -22.98 7.01 1.70
N ALA A 280 -22.75 5.72 1.45
CA ALA A 280 -23.74 4.86 0.83
C ALA A 280 -25.03 4.74 1.66
N ALA A 281 -24.92 4.58 2.98
CA ALA A 281 -26.09 4.53 3.86
C ALA A 281 -26.87 5.85 3.85
N GLU A 282 -26.17 6.99 3.87
CA GLU A 282 -26.77 8.32 3.85
C GLU A 282 -27.57 8.57 2.57
N VAL A 283 -26.97 8.34 1.39
CA VAL A 283 -27.66 8.60 0.10
C VAL A 283 -28.80 7.61 -0.18
N ARG A 284 -28.77 6.42 0.42
CA ARG A 284 -29.83 5.39 0.28
C ARG A 284 -30.94 5.54 1.30
N GLY A 285 -30.79 6.41 2.30
CA GLY A 285 -31.73 6.53 3.41
C GLY A 285 -31.83 5.25 4.23
N THR A 286 -30.71 4.55 4.46
CA THR A 286 -30.64 3.28 5.19
C THR A 286 -29.72 3.41 6.39
N GLU A 287 -29.87 2.50 7.37
CA GLU A 287 -28.88 2.38 8.43
C GLU A 287 -27.60 1.73 7.90
N LEU A 288 -26.46 2.06 8.51
CA LEU A 288 -25.15 1.52 8.11
C LEU A 288 -25.13 -0.03 8.10
N LYS A 289 -25.84 -0.66 9.07
CA LYS A 289 -25.92 -2.13 9.17
C LYS A 289 -26.65 -2.79 8.01
N GLN A 290 -27.55 -2.07 7.32
CA GLN A 290 -28.32 -2.53 6.18
C GLN A 290 -27.51 -2.54 4.87
N GLY A 291 -26.37 -1.85 4.83
CA GLY A 291 -25.45 -1.91 3.72
C GLY A 291 -24.81 -3.29 3.58
N CYS A 292 -24.67 -3.82 2.36
CA CYS A 292 -23.88 -5.03 2.08
C CYS A 292 -22.54 -4.63 1.44
N LYS A 293 -21.45 -5.04 2.07
CA LYS A 293 -20.09 -4.99 1.50
C LYS A 293 -19.76 -6.34 0.87
N ALA A 294 -19.64 -6.38 -0.46
CA ALA A 294 -19.20 -7.55 -1.20
C ALA A 294 -17.69 -7.47 -1.44
N LEU A 295 -16.94 -8.33 -0.80
CA LEU A 295 -15.49 -8.36 -0.81
C LEU A 295 -15.01 -9.56 -1.60
N ILE A 296 -14.12 -9.36 -2.57
CA ILE A 296 -13.46 -10.45 -3.29
C ILE A 296 -12.23 -10.86 -2.51
N CYS A 297 -12.11 -12.14 -2.25
CA CYS A 297 -11.00 -12.74 -1.54
C CYS A 297 -10.29 -13.75 -2.43
N LYS A 298 -8.97 -13.73 -2.40
CA LYS A 298 -8.08 -14.67 -3.07
C LYS A 298 -7.77 -15.84 -2.14
N THR A 299 -7.81 -17.04 -2.67
CA THR A 299 -7.48 -18.30 -1.98
C THR A 299 -6.49 -19.10 -2.80
N GLU A 300 -5.97 -20.19 -2.27
CA GLU A 300 -5.14 -21.13 -3.03
C GLU A 300 -5.87 -21.83 -4.19
N GLU A 301 -7.21 -21.84 -4.18
CA GLU A 301 -8.05 -22.47 -5.23
C GLU A 301 -8.66 -21.44 -6.21
N GLY A 302 -8.37 -20.15 -6.05
CA GLY A 302 -8.93 -19.07 -6.86
C GLY A 302 -9.60 -17.98 -6.03
N PHE A 303 -10.71 -17.44 -6.53
CA PHE A 303 -11.40 -16.33 -5.87
C PHE A 303 -12.75 -16.78 -5.29
N ILE A 304 -13.09 -16.15 -4.16
CA ILE A 304 -14.41 -16.27 -3.50
C ILE A 304 -14.95 -14.89 -3.19
N GLN A 305 -16.24 -14.78 -2.95
CA GLN A 305 -16.88 -13.56 -2.48
C GLN A 305 -17.34 -13.71 -1.03
N ALA A 306 -16.96 -12.76 -0.18
CA ALA A 306 -17.48 -12.64 1.18
C ALA A 306 -18.37 -11.39 1.28
N VAL A 307 -19.58 -11.56 1.83
CA VAL A 307 -20.56 -10.48 1.99
C VAL A 307 -20.78 -10.22 3.48
N VAL A 308 -20.52 -8.99 3.91
CA VAL A 308 -20.70 -8.58 5.31
C VAL A 308 -21.54 -7.29 5.41
N SER A 309 -22.14 -7.06 6.56
CA SER A 309 -22.85 -5.81 6.84
C SER A 309 -21.91 -4.59 6.70
N GLY A 310 -22.46 -3.47 6.24
CA GLY A 310 -21.73 -2.19 6.17
C GLY A 310 -21.13 -1.72 7.49
N ALA A 311 -21.73 -2.12 8.60
CA ALA A 311 -21.27 -1.79 9.94
C ALA A 311 -20.16 -2.72 10.49
N LYS A 312 -19.79 -3.79 9.74
CA LYS A 312 -18.79 -4.77 10.19
C LYS A 312 -17.61 -4.84 9.24
N GLU A 313 -16.51 -5.36 9.75
CA GLU A 313 -15.33 -5.75 8.95
C GLU A 313 -15.32 -7.26 8.75
N LEU A 314 -14.67 -7.71 7.67
CA LEU A 314 -14.51 -9.13 7.39
C LEU A 314 -13.48 -9.75 8.35
N ASP A 315 -13.90 -10.75 9.10
CA ASP A 315 -13.03 -11.58 9.92
C ASP A 315 -12.46 -12.72 9.05
N ILE A 316 -11.27 -12.49 8.50
CA ILE A 316 -10.57 -13.44 7.63
C ILE A 316 -10.28 -14.76 8.37
N LEU A 317 -9.90 -14.71 9.65
CA LEU A 317 -9.59 -15.91 10.42
C LEU A 317 -10.85 -16.79 10.63
N LYS A 318 -11.98 -16.15 10.85
CA LYS A 318 -13.27 -16.86 10.95
C LYS A 318 -13.67 -17.46 9.62
N LEU A 319 -13.49 -16.72 8.52
CA LEU A 319 -13.78 -17.22 7.18
C LEU A 319 -12.87 -18.41 6.83
N GLN A 320 -11.58 -18.36 7.16
CA GLN A 320 -10.67 -19.51 6.98
C GLN A 320 -11.13 -20.76 7.71
N LYS A 321 -11.56 -20.62 8.96
CA LYS A 321 -12.08 -21.75 9.75
C LYS A 321 -13.33 -22.38 9.15
N LEU A 322 -14.19 -21.58 8.53
CA LEU A 322 -15.44 -22.04 7.91
C LEU A 322 -15.23 -22.68 6.54
N THR A 323 -14.27 -22.16 5.77
CA THR A 323 -14.04 -22.58 4.37
C THR A 323 -12.96 -23.64 4.22
N LEU A 324 -12.15 -23.86 5.26
CA LEU A 324 -11.01 -24.75 5.27
C LEU A 324 -9.85 -24.34 4.32
N PHE A 325 -9.92 -23.16 3.71
CA PHE A 325 -8.82 -22.63 2.92
C PHE A 325 -7.62 -22.30 3.82
N LYS A 326 -6.43 -22.66 3.37
CA LYS A 326 -5.19 -22.41 4.11
C LYS A 326 -4.80 -20.93 4.12
N LYS A 327 -5.13 -20.25 3.03
CA LYS A 327 -4.81 -18.81 2.85
C LYS A 327 -6.01 -18.08 2.28
N ILE A 328 -6.40 -16.96 2.92
CA ILE A 328 -7.39 -16.03 2.39
C ILE A 328 -6.82 -14.61 2.53
N GLU A 329 -6.81 -13.88 1.44
CA GLU A 329 -6.38 -12.46 1.38
C GLU A 329 -7.42 -11.65 0.61
N LEU A 330 -7.54 -10.36 0.88
CA LEU A 330 -8.37 -9.49 0.05
C LEU A 330 -7.71 -9.33 -1.32
N ALA A 331 -8.49 -9.47 -2.38
CA ALA A 331 -8.03 -9.22 -3.74
C ALA A 331 -7.76 -7.72 -3.96
N ASP A 332 -6.72 -7.41 -4.72
CA ASP A 332 -6.40 -6.04 -5.10
C ASP A 332 -7.36 -5.49 -6.17
N ALA A 333 -7.20 -4.20 -6.53
CA ALA A 333 -8.09 -3.52 -7.47
C ALA A 333 -8.06 -4.15 -8.88
N LYS A 334 -6.89 -4.59 -9.34
CA LYS A 334 -6.72 -5.21 -10.66
C LYS A 334 -7.38 -6.60 -10.69
N GLU A 335 -7.15 -7.39 -9.63
CA GLU A 335 -7.75 -8.72 -9.46
C GLU A 335 -9.28 -8.63 -9.37
N VAL A 336 -9.83 -7.71 -8.55
CA VAL A 336 -11.29 -7.47 -8.45
C VAL A 336 -11.86 -7.14 -9.82
N ARG A 337 -11.25 -6.20 -10.55
CA ARG A 337 -11.72 -5.79 -11.88
C ARG A 337 -11.62 -6.93 -12.91
N LYS A 338 -10.55 -7.72 -12.87
CA LYS A 338 -10.36 -8.89 -13.76
C LYS A 338 -11.43 -9.95 -13.54
N VAL A 339 -11.79 -10.22 -12.29
CA VAL A 339 -12.73 -11.29 -11.92
C VAL A 339 -14.19 -10.86 -12.08
N THR A 340 -14.52 -9.60 -11.72
CA THR A 340 -15.91 -9.16 -11.65
C THR A 340 -16.30 -8.14 -12.74
N GLY A 341 -15.33 -7.52 -13.41
CA GLY A 341 -15.55 -6.38 -14.27
C GLY A 341 -15.95 -5.10 -13.53
N CYS A 342 -15.98 -5.12 -12.19
CA CYS A 342 -16.39 -4.00 -11.34
C CYS A 342 -15.17 -3.36 -10.65
N ASN A 343 -15.31 -2.10 -10.27
CA ASN A 343 -14.32 -1.43 -9.42
C ASN A 343 -14.50 -1.82 -7.95
N ILE A 344 -13.43 -1.67 -7.13
CA ILE A 344 -13.54 -1.85 -5.67
C ILE A 344 -14.64 -0.92 -5.13
N GLY A 345 -15.48 -1.45 -4.25
CA GLY A 345 -16.62 -0.74 -3.67
C GLY A 345 -17.89 -0.74 -4.51
N SER A 346 -17.82 -1.14 -5.81
CA SER A 346 -19.02 -1.25 -6.66
C SER A 346 -19.48 -2.69 -6.90
N VAL A 347 -18.73 -3.69 -6.43
CA VAL A 347 -19.05 -5.12 -6.60
C VAL A 347 -20.37 -5.46 -5.91
N PRO A 348 -21.34 -6.05 -6.62
CA PRO A 348 -22.61 -6.49 -6.02
C PRO A 348 -22.45 -7.83 -5.28
N PRO A 349 -23.33 -8.15 -4.31
CA PRO A 349 -23.28 -9.40 -3.55
C PRO A 349 -23.87 -10.61 -4.33
N PHE A 350 -23.56 -10.70 -5.60
CA PHE A 350 -24.02 -11.73 -6.54
C PHE A 350 -22.83 -12.43 -7.17
N GLY A 351 -22.01 -13.11 -6.35
CA GLY A 351 -20.82 -13.81 -6.84
C GLY A 351 -21.10 -14.88 -7.89
N ASN A 352 -22.28 -15.46 -7.88
CA ASN A 352 -22.76 -16.39 -8.90
C ASN A 352 -22.78 -15.79 -10.32
N LEU A 353 -22.90 -14.47 -10.46
CA LEU A 353 -22.78 -13.79 -11.76
C LEU A 353 -21.34 -13.75 -12.29
N PHE A 354 -20.38 -14.07 -11.45
CA PHE A 354 -18.93 -14.07 -11.71
C PHE A 354 -18.29 -15.44 -11.49
N ASP A 355 -19.09 -16.50 -11.41
CA ASP A 355 -18.66 -17.88 -11.13
C ASP A 355 -17.89 -18.02 -9.80
N LEU A 356 -18.26 -17.22 -8.80
CA LEU A 356 -17.66 -17.22 -7.47
C LEU A 356 -18.56 -17.88 -6.43
N LYS A 357 -17.96 -18.65 -5.51
CA LYS A 357 -18.66 -19.07 -4.28
C LYS A 357 -18.86 -17.86 -3.38
N VAL A 358 -20.09 -17.73 -2.85
CA VAL A 358 -20.45 -16.60 -1.98
C VAL A 358 -20.63 -17.08 -0.55
N TYR A 359 -20.07 -16.32 0.40
CA TYR A 359 -20.20 -16.55 1.83
C TYR A 359 -20.83 -15.32 2.48
N PHE A 360 -22.00 -15.47 3.06
CA PHE A 360 -22.71 -14.38 3.74
C PHE A 360 -22.47 -14.42 5.24
N ASP A 361 -22.12 -13.28 5.82
CA ASP A 361 -22.14 -13.13 7.28
C ASP A 361 -23.60 -13.04 7.78
N LYS A 362 -23.89 -13.64 8.92
CA LYS A 362 -25.24 -13.65 9.50
C LYS A 362 -25.83 -12.25 9.70
N SER A 363 -24.99 -11.25 9.93
CA SER A 363 -25.42 -9.86 10.07
C SER A 363 -26.10 -9.27 8.85
N VAL A 364 -25.97 -9.89 7.67
CA VAL A 364 -26.69 -9.45 6.46
C VAL A 364 -28.16 -9.84 6.57
N VAL A 365 -28.43 -11.08 6.95
CA VAL A 365 -29.80 -11.64 7.04
C VAL A 365 -30.55 -11.27 8.31
N GLU A 366 -29.85 -10.70 9.32
CA GLU A 366 -30.47 -10.13 10.53
C GLU A 366 -31.23 -8.84 10.25
N ASN A 367 -31.07 -8.24 9.07
CA ASN A 367 -31.83 -7.07 8.62
C ASN A 367 -33.06 -7.47 7.82
N ASP A 368 -34.16 -6.72 7.94
CA ASP A 368 -35.34 -6.91 7.09
C ASP A 368 -35.05 -6.53 5.65
N VAL A 369 -34.28 -5.44 5.47
CA VAL A 369 -33.94 -4.83 4.18
C VAL A 369 -32.44 -4.63 4.11
N VAL A 370 -31.89 -4.87 2.92
CA VAL A 370 -30.47 -4.62 2.60
C VAL A 370 -30.33 -3.78 1.35
N ALA A 371 -29.21 -3.05 1.27
CA ALA A 371 -28.88 -2.24 0.11
C ALA A 371 -27.40 -2.37 -0.26
N PHE A 372 -27.11 -2.43 -1.55
CA PHE A 372 -25.77 -2.63 -2.08
C PHE A 372 -25.56 -1.89 -3.40
N ASN A 373 -24.29 -1.65 -3.76
CA ASN A 373 -23.92 -1.13 -5.06
C ASN A 373 -24.14 -2.18 -6.14
N ALA A 374 -24.78 -1.79 -7.22
CA ALA A 374 -25.18 -2.70 -8.31
C ALA A 374 -24.20 -2.63 -9.51
N GLY A 375 -22.93 -2.84 -9.27
CA GLY A 375 -21.86 -2.77 -10.28
C GLY A 375 -21.37 -1.33 -10.57
N SER A 376 -21.89 -0.32 -9.84
CA SER A 376 -21.55 1.09 -10.01
C SER A 376 -21.52 1.81 -8.67
N HIS A 377 -20.73 2.87 -8.57
CA HIS A 377 -20.73 3.77 -7.41
C HIS A 377 -21.93 4.73 -7.37
N THR A 378 -22.69 4.84 -8.45
CA THR A 378 -23.81 5.77 -8.60
C THR A 378 -25.19 5.10 -8.62
N ARG A 379 -25.21 3.77 -8.50
CA ARG A 379 -26.45 2.98 -8.56
C ARG A 379 -26.45 1.88 -7.52
N SER A 380 -27.55 1.81 -6.77
CA SER A 380 -27.76 0.80 -5.73
C SER A 380 -29.06 0.06 -5.94
N ILE A 381 -29.13 -1.14 -5.40
CA ILE A 381 -30.36 -1.90 -5.26
C ILE A 381 -30.66 -2.08 -3.78
N LYS A 382 -31.95 -1.93 -3.43
CA LYS A 382 -32.51 -2.16 -2.11
C LYS A 382 -33.57 -3.25 -2.22
N MET A 383 -33.48 -4.25 -1.36
CA MET A 383 -34.39 -5.42 -1.40
C MET A 383 -34.50 -6.08 -0.02
N LYS A 384 -35.40 -7.04 0.15
CA LYS A 384 -35.51 -7.82 1.38
C LYS A 384 -34.27 -8.68 1.58
N ALA A 385 -33.70 -8.69 2.78
CA ALA A 385 -32.45 -9.43 3.07
C ALA A 385 -32.57 -10.93 2.82
N LYS A 386 -33.72 -11.53 3.14
CA LYS A 386 -34.01 -12.96 2.94
C LYS A 386 -34.04 -13.40 1.48
N ASP A 387 -34.26 -12.47 0.57
CA ASP A 387 -34.34 -12.76 -0.87
C ASP A 387 -32.97 -12.58 -1.56
N LEU A 388 -31.94 -12.12 -0.83
CA LEU A 388 -30.57 -11.98 -1.31
C LEU A 388 -29.73 -13.26 -1.10
N VAL A 389 -30.06 -14.10 -0.11
CA VAL A 389 -29.24 -15.24 0.35
C VAL A 389 -29.81 -16.59 -0.09
#